data_76b6b295b777977103cb5d88ca2ac3a7
#
_entry.id   76b6b295b777977103cb5d88ca2ac3a7
#
_cell.length_a   1.000
_cell.length_b   1.000
_cell.length_c   1.000
_cell.angle_alpha   90.00
_cell.angle_beta   90.00
_cell.angle_gamma   90.00
#
_symmetry.space_group_name_H-M   'P 1'
#
loop_
_entity.id
_entity.type
_entity.pdbx_description
1 polymer ?
#
loop_
_entity_poly.entity_id
_entity_poly.type
_entity_poly.pdbx_seq_one_letter_code
_entity_poly.pdbx_strand_id
1 'polypeptide(L)'
;RDRSPSRGLGDVYKRQTFIHCFMDGRDTDPKSGKGFIEELSAHCEKSAGKIASIIGRYYAMDRDKRWERVKEAYDLLVNGEGKKATDMVQAMQESYDEGVTDEFIKPIVNANVDGTIKEGDVVIFFNYRNDRAKELTVVLTQQDMPEAGMHTIPGLQYYCMTPYDASFKGVHILFDKENVANTLGEYLSAKGMSQLHIAETEKYAHVTFFFNGGRETPFDKEDRILVPSPKVATYDLKPEMSAYEVKDKLVAAINENKYDFIVVNFANGDMVGHTGIYEAIEKAVVAVDACVKDVIEAAKAQDYEAIIIADHGNADHALNEDGTPNTAHSLNPVPCVYVTENKAAKVENGRLADVAPTILKIMGLEVPAEMDGSVLIK
;
A
#
# COMPACT_ATOMS: atom_id res chain seq x y z
N ARG A 1 0.35 -39.89 30.68
CA ARG A 1 0.74 -39.44 29.31
C ARG A 1 0.31 -40.51 28.32
N ASP A 2 -0.95 -40.56 28.05
CA ASP A 2 -1.47 -41.42 27.00
C ASP A 2 -1.41 -40.69 25.68
N ARG A 3 -0.29 -40.83 24.97
CA ARG A 3 -0.16 -40.44 23.58
C ARG A 3 -0.55 -41.62 22.70
N SER A 4 -1.82 -41.98 22.73
CA SER A 4 -2.26 -42.97 21.76
C SER A 4 -2.06 -42.36 20.37
N PRO A 5 -1.36 -43.02 19.45
CA PRO A 5 -1.15 -42.51 18.06
C PRO A 5 -2.45 -42.16 17.33
N SER A 6 -3.53 -42.86 17.70
CA SER A 6 -4.86 -42.64 17.14
C SER A 6 -5.48 -41.28 17.54
N ARG A 7 -5.15 -40.73 18.70
CA ARG A 7 -5.67 -39.43 19.15
C ARG A 7 -5.00 -38.26 18.42
N GLY A 8 -3.67 -38.34 18.22
CA GLY A 8 -2.93 -37.35 17.47
C GLY A 8 -3.28 -37.32 15.98
N LEU A 9 -3.45 -38.50 15.38
CA LEU A 9 -3.87 -38.62 13.96
C LEU A 9 -5.32 -38.13 13.77
N GLY A 10 -6.24 -38.44 14.69
CA GLY A 10 -7.62 -37.98 14.62
C GLY A 10 -7.75 -36.45 14.67
N ASP A 11 -6.91 -35.79 15.47
CA ASP A 11 -6.90 -34.32 15.54
C ASP A 11 -6.26 -33.68 14.31
N VAL A 12 -5.23 -34.29 13.74
CA VAL A 12 -4.60 -33.81 12.48
C VAL A 12 -5.56 -33.91 11.31
N TYR A 13 -6.31 -35.00 11.20
CA TYR A 13 -7.27 -35.20 10.10
C TYR A 13 -8.56 -34.37 10.24
N LYS A 14 -8.86 -33.84 11.42
CA LYS A 14 -10.02 -32.97 11.66
C LYS A 14 -9.74 -31.49 11.41
N ARG A 15 -8.47 -31.08 11.33
CA ARG A 15 -8.08 -29.71 11.05
C ARG A 15 -7.86 -29.55 9.55
N GLN A 16 -8.77 -28.82 8.91
CA GLN A 16 -8.64 -28.46 7.50
C GLN A 16 -8.07 -27.04 7.43
N THR A 17 -7.23 -26.80 6.41
CA THR A 17 -6.72 -25.49 6.08
C THR A 17 -7.45 -25.01 4.83
N PHE A 18 -8.15 -23.89 4.95
CA PHE A 18 -8.81 -23.22 3.85
C PHE A 18 -7.98 -22.02 3.42
N ILE A 19 -7.89 -21.79 2.11
CA ILE A 19 -7.12 -20.70 1.53
C ILE A 19 -8.09 -19.80 0.79
N HIS A 20 -8.14 -18.54 1.21
CA HIS A 20 -8.89 -17.47 0.56
C HIS A 20 -7.89 -16.63 -0.25
N CYS A 21 -8.03 -16.63 -1.57
CA CYS A 21 -7.08 -16.01 -2.48
C CYS A 21 -7.50 -14.58 -2.83
N PHE A 22 -6.66 -13.60 -2.52
CA PHE A 22 -6.84 -12.22 -2.94
C PHE A 22 -5.97 -11.97 -4.16
N MET A 23 -6.61 -11.69 -5.30
CA MET A 23 -5.92 -11.51 -6.57
C MET A 23 -5.39 -10.09 -6.71
N ASP A 24 -4.18 -9.95 -7.22
CA ASP A 24 -3.50 -8.66 -7.34
C ASP A 24 -3.86 -7.93 -8.65
N GLY A 25 -3.18 -8.21 -9.75
CA GLY A 25 -3.40 -7.58 -11.05
C GLY A 25 -3.07 -6.10 -11.14
N ARG A 26 -2.51 -5.51 -10.06
CA ARG A 26 -2.03 -4.13 -10.01
C ARG A 26 -0.52 -4.05 -9.94
N ASP A 27 0.09 -4.78 -8.99
CA ASP A 27 1.55 -4.90 -8.83
C ASP A 27 2.09 -6.15 -9.57
N THR A 28 1.21 -6.90 -10.23
CA THR A 28 1.47 -8.05 -11.11
C THR A 28 0.68 -7.88 -12.40
N ASP A 29 1.02 -8.66 -13.44
CA ASP A 29 0.27 -8.66 -14.70
C ASP A 29 -1.22 -8.91 -14.45
N PRO A 30 -2.13 -8.15 -15.09
CA PRO A 30 -3.57 -8.19 -14.83
C PRO A 30 -4.26 -9.54 -15.04
N LYS A 31 -3.61 -10.50 -15.68
CA LYS A 31 -4.13 -11.85 -15.94
C LYS A 31 -3.19 -12.97 -15.49
N SER A 32 -2.19 -12.66 -14.64
CA SER A 32 -1.25 -13.66 -14.11
C SER A 32 -1.84 -14.56 -13.02
N GLY A 33 -2.91 -14.10 -12.37
CA GLY A 33 -3.50 -14.76 -11.22
C GLY A 33 -3.99 -16.19 -11.49
N LYS A 34 -4.47 -16.49 -12.69
CA LYS A 34 -4.87 -17.84 -13.07
C LYS A 34 -3.71 -18.83 -12.90
N GLY A 35 -2.50 -18.48 -13.36
CA GLY A 35 -1.31 -19.33 -13.21
C GLY A 35 -0.98 -19.59 -11.74
N PHE A 36 -1.11 -18.61 -10.86
CA PHE A 36 -0.92 -18.79 -9.43
C PHE A 36 -1.98 -19.70 -8.80
N ILE A 37 -3.23 -19.62 -9.25
CA ILE A 37 -4.30 -20.54 -8.79
C ILE A 37 -4.05 -21.97 -9.28
N GLU A 38 -3.53 -22.15 -10.50
CA GLU A 38 -3.12 -23.47 -11.02
C GLU A 38 -2.02 -24.09 -10.17
N GLU A 39 -0.95 -23.36 -9.88
CA GLU A 39 0.14 -23.81 -9.02
C GLU A 39 -0.33 -24.14 -7.60
N LEU A 40 -1.15 -23.28 -7.01
CA LEU A 40 -1.71 -23.49 -5.68
C LEU A 40 -2.63 -24.71 -5.64
N SER A 41 -3.48 -24.90 -6.65
CA SER A 41 -4.36 -26.07 -6.76
C SER A 41 -3.54 -27.38 -6.82
N ALA A 42 -2.50 -27.41 -7.66
CA ALA A 42 -1.60 -28.55 -7.76
C ALA A 42 -0.82 -28.82 -6.45
N HIS A 43 -0.50 -27.78 -5.69
CA HIS A 43 0.08 -27.93 -4.35
C HIS A 43 -0.94 -28.49 -3.36
N CYS A 44 -2.17 -28.00 -3.36
CA CYS A 44 -3.25 -28.46 -2.48
C CYS A 44 -3.62 -29.93 -2.69
N GLU A 45 -3.51 -30.46 -3.92
CA GLU A 45 -3.71 -31.87 -4.19
C GLU A 45 -2.71 -32.80 -3.46
N LYS A 46 -1.53 -32.27 -3.16
CA LYS A 46 -0.44 -32.98 -2.48
C LYS A 46 -0.34 -32.66 -0.99
N SER A 47 -1.18 -31.76 -0.48
CA SER A 47 -1.15 -31.25 0.89
C SER A 47 -2.55 -31.22 1.52
N ALA A 48 -2.66 -30.70 2.73
CA ALA A 48 -3.92 -30.61 3.46
C ALA A 48 -4.77 -29.36 3.13
N GLY A 49 -4.22 -28.41 2.36
CA GLY A 49 -4.91 -27.16 2.03
C GLY A 49 -5.99 -27.31 0.96
N LYS A 50 -6.99 -26.44 0.99
CA LYS A 50 -8.02 -26.31 -0.04
C LYS A 50 -8.30 -24.86 -0.35
N ILE A 51 -8.36 -24.50 -1.63
CA ILE A 51 -8.81 -23.16 -2.03
C ILE A 51 -10.30 -23.06 -1.75
N ALA A 52 -10.69 -22.15 -0.85
CA ALA A 52 -12.07 -21.93 -0.46
C ALA A 52 -12.74 -20.80 -1.26
N SER A 53 -12.00 -19.75 -1.58
CA SER A 53 -12.55 -18.61 -2.33
C SER A 53 -11.47 -17.84 -3.08
N ILE A 54 -11.92 -17.04 -4.06
CA ILE A 54 -11.10 -16.09 -4.81
C ILE A 54 -11.85 -14.75 -4.88
N ILE A 55 -11.10 -13.64 -4.75
CA ILE A 55 -11.63 -12.28 -4.88
C ILE A 55 -10.50 -11.32 -5.28
N GLY A 56 -10.80 -10.28 -6.05
CA GLY A 56 -9.83 -9.25 -6.41
C GLY A 56 -9.50 -8.30 -5.26
N ARG A 57 -8.29 -7.77 -5.28
CA ARG A 57 -7.80 -6.80 -4.26
C ARG A 57 -8.64 -5.52 -4.20
N TYR A 58 -9.32 -5.15 -5.27
CA TYR A 58 -10.23 -4.01 -5.32
C TYR A 58 -11.28 -4.05 -4.19
N TYR A 59 -11.72 -5.25 -3.82
CA TYR A 59 -12.68 -5.49 -2.74
C TYR A 59 -12.00 -5.83 -1.41
N ALA A 60 -11.07 -6.80 -1.43
CA ALA A 60 -10.48 -7.36 -0.21
C ALA A 60 -9.35 -6.52 0.38
N MET A 61 -8.81 -5.57 -0.36
CA MET A 61 -7.62 -4.81 0.03
C MET A 61 -7.85 -3.30 -0.14
N ASP A 62 -9.06 -2.81 0.19
CA ASP A 62 -9.33 -1.38 0.26
C ASP A 62 -8.54 -0.73 1.41
N ARG A 63 -8.25 0.57 1.28
CA ARG A 63 -7.60 1.39 2.31
C ARG A 63 -8.17 2.81 2.41
N ASP A 64 -9.25 3.07 1.65
CA ASP A 64 -9.91 4.38 1.55
C ASP A 64 -11.30 4.39 2.23
N LYS A 65 -11.53 3.42 3.15
CA LYS A 65 -12.76 3.27 3.92
C LYS A 65 -14.01 3.13 3.05
N ARG A 66 -13.85 2.44 1.93
CA ARG A 66 -14.97 2.08 1.07
C ARG A 66 -15.61 0.79 1.56
N TRP A 67 -16.37 0.93 2.63
CA TRP A 67 -16.96 -0.21 3.34
C TRP A 67 -17.85 -1.07 2.44
N GLU A 68 -18.44 -0.51 1.38
CA GLU A 68 -19.17 -1.27 0.37
C GLU A 68 -18.30 -2.29 -0.38
N ARG A 69 -17.01 -2.00 -0.58
CA ARG A 69 -16.04 -2.94 -1.17
C ARG A 69 -15.62 -4.00 -0.16
N VAL A 70 -15.29 -3.57 1.04
CA VAL A 70 -14.90 -4.46 2.14
C VAL A 70 -16.01 -5.44 2.46
N LYS A 71 -17.29 -5.00 2.35
CA LYS A 71 -18.48 -5.85 2.54
C LYS A 71 -18.51 -7.04 1.60
N GLU A 72 -18.17 -6.86 0.32
CA GLU A 72 -18.11 -7.97 -0.65
C GLU A 72 -17.09 -9.04 -0.21
N ALA A 73 -15.92 -8.61 0.29
CA ALA A 73 -14.93 -9.54 0.82
C ALA A 73 -15.39 -10.18 2.14
N TYR A 74 -16.00 -9.41 3.04
CA TYR A 74 -16.52 -9.92 4.29
C TYR A 74 -17.60 -11.00 4.05
N ASP A 75 -18.56 -10.74 3.17
CA ASP A 75 -19.64 -11.70 2.85
C ASP A 75 -19.10 -12.97 2.22
N LEU A 76 -18.08 -12.85 1.37
CA LEU A 76 -17.39 -14.01 0.82
C LEU A 76 -16.76 -14.86 1.92
N LEU A 77 -16.03 -14.24 2.84
CA LEU A 77 -15.24 -14.94 3.87
C LEU A 77 -16.13 -15.51 4.99
N VAL A 78 -17.17 -14.78 5.38
CA VAL A 78 -18.00 -15.12 6.56
C VAL A 78 -19.29 -15.81 6.17
N ASN A 79 -19.98 -15.30 5.13
CA ASN A 79 -21.30 -15.80 4.71
C ASN A 79 -21.22 -16.79 3.53
N GLY A 80 -20.06 -16.93 2.89
CA GLY A 80 -19.88 -17.79 1.71
C GLY A 80 -20.68 -17.28 0.50
N GLU A 81 -20.83 -15.97 0.39
CA GLU A 81 -21.55 -15.32 -0.71
C GLU A 81 -20.62 -15.09 -1.90
N GLY A 82 -21.06 -15.48 -3.10
CA GLY A 82 -20.30 -15.33 -4.33
C GLY A 82 -20.76 -16.30 -5.40
N LYS A 83 -20.16 -16.17 -6.61
CA LYS A 83 -20.35 -17.11 -7.73
C LYS A 83 -19.81 -18.48 -7.30
N LYS A 84 -20.63 -19.51 -7.30
CA LYS A 84 -20.21 -20.87 -6.96
C LYS A 84 -19.51 -21.52 -8.14
N ALA A 85 -18.33 -22.09 -7.90
CA ALA A 85 -17.53 -22.81 -8.87
C ALA A 85 -17.02 -24.14 -8.28
N THR A 86 -16.95 -25.16 -9.07
CA THR A 86 -16.37 -26.47 -8.69
C THR A 86 -14.90 -26.58 -9.13
N ASP A 87 -14.51 -25.80 -10.12
CA ASP A 87 -13.13 -25.64 -10.62
C ASP A 87 -12.73 -24.17 -10.51
N MET A 88 -11.78 -23.89 -9.62
CA MET A 88 -11.35 -22.52 -9.33
C MET A 88 -10.48 -21.93 -10.44
N VAL A 89 -9.75 -22.77 -11.17
CA VAL A 89 -8.93 -22.36 -12.32
C VAL A 89 -9.82 -21.94 -13.49
N GLN A 90 -10.84 -22.79 -13.77
CA GLN A 90 -11.82 -22.49 -14.80
C GLN A 90 -12.62 -21.23 -14.49
N ALA A 91 -12.97 -21.00 -13.23
CA ALA A 91 -13.67 -19.78 -12.80
C ALA A 91 -12.86 -18.50 -13.02
N MET A 92 -11.52 -18.58 -12.87
CA MET A 92 -10.62 -17.48 -13.24
C MET A 92 -10.66 -17.21 -14.75
N GLN A 93 -10.61 -18.25 -15.58
CA GLN A 93 -10.70 -18.10 -17.03
C GLN A 93 -12.03 -17.48 -17.46
N GLU A 94 -13.13 -17.91 -16.89
CA GLU A 94 -14.45 -17.32 -17.15
C GLU A 94 -14.50 -15.83 -16.84
N SER A 95 -13.87 -15.39 -15.72
CA SER A 95 -13.77 -13.97 -15.39
C SER A 95 -12.98 -13.20 -16.45
N TYR A 96 -11.88 -13.76 -16.97
CA TYR A 96 -11.11 -13.13 -18.04
C TYR A 96 -11.86 -13.06 -19.37
N ASP A 97 -12.65 -14.10 -19.68
CA ASP A 97 -13.49 -14.13 -20.88
C ASP A 97 -14.62 -13.09 -20.82
N GLU A 98 -15.08 -12.75 -19.61
CA GLU A 98 -16.01 -11.66 -19.33
C GLU A 98 -15.33 -10.28 -19.31
N GLY A 99 -14.01 -10.21 -19.52
CA GLY A 99 -13.23 -8.96 -19.51
C GLY A 99 -12.85 -8.46 -18.12
N VAL A 100 -13.03 -9.27 -17.07
CA VAL A 100 -12.68 -8.95 -15.69
C VAL A 100 -11.28 -9.47 -15.38
N THR A 101 -10.36 -8.57 -15.03
CA THR A 101 -8.97 -8.89 -14.67
C THR A 101 -8.82 -9.15 -13.18
N ASP A 102 -7.65 -9.65 -12.77
CA ASP A 102 -7.34 -10.09 -11.40
C ASP A 102 -7.78 -9.10 -10.32
N GLU A 103 -7.45 -7.82 -10.48
CA GLU A 103 -7.77 -6.78 -9.51
C GLU A 103 -9.28 -6.70 -9.20
N PHE A 104 -10.11 -6.93 -10.20
CA PHE A 104 -11.57 -6.71 -10.16
C PHE A 104 -12.39 -7.98 -10.09
N ILE A 105 -11.77 -9.15 -9.90
CA ILE A 105 -12.49 -10.41 -9.78
C ILE A 105 -13.49 -10.33 -8.64
N LYS A 106 -14.76 -10.56 -9.00
CA LYS A 106 -15.86 -10.61 -8.03
C LYS A 106 -15.77 -11.88 -7.17
N PRO A 107 -16.42 -11.90 -6.00
CA PRO A 107 -16.41 -13.06 -5.11
C PRO A 107 -16.71 -14.38 -5.81
N ILE A 108 -15.81 -15.36 -5.70
CA ILE A 108 -15.96 -16.75 -6.21
C ILE A 108 -15.80 -17.70 -5.04
N VAL A 109 -16.76 -18.59 -4.84
CA VAL A 109 -16.78 -19.59 -3.76
C VAL A 109 -16.58 -20.98 -4.35
N ASN A 110 -15.68 -21.76 -3.75
CA ASN A 110 -15.53 -23.17 -4.10
C ASN A 110 -16.73 -23.98 -3.58
N ALA A 111 -17.55 -24.49 -4.49
CA ALA A 111 -18.74 -25.26 -4.15
C ALA A 111 -18.46 -26.61 -3.48
N ASN A 112 -17.21 -27.09 -3.53
CA ASN A 112 -16.84 -28.39 -2.97
C ASN A 112 -16.44 -28.34 -1.50
N VAL A 113 -16.30 -27.13 -0.91
CA VAL A 113 -15.82 -26.95 0.47
C VAL A 113 -16.61 -25.83 1.18
N ASP A 114 -16.82 -26.02 2.47
CA ASP A 114 -17.29 -24.93 3.35
C ASP A 114 -16.06 -24.37 4.08
N GLY A 115 -15.52 -23.29 3.55
CA GLY A 115 -14.36 -22.57 4.10
C GLY A 115 -14.74 -21.27 4.80
N THR A 116 -16.02 -21.04 5.12
CA THR A 116 -16.46 -19.84 5.81
C THR A 116 -15.81 -19.72 7.19
N ILE A 117 -15.41 -18.50 7.53
CA ILE A 117 -14.77 -18.20 8.83
C ILE A 117 -15.83 -18.19 9.92
N LYS A 118 -15.61 -18.93 11.01
CA LYS A 118 -16.53 -19.13 12.11
C LYS A 118 -15.90 -18.81 13.46
N GLU A 119 -16.75 -18.67 14.46
CA GLU A 119 -16.32 -18.54 15.85
C GLU A 119 -15.32 -19.63 16.25
N GLY A 120 -14.22 -19.22 16.88
CA GLY A 120 -13.16 -20.12 17.35
C GLY A 120 -12.17 -20.58 16.28
N ASP A 121 -12.33 -20.15 15.03
CA ASP A 121 -11.36 -20.48 13.98
C ASP A 121 -10.04 -19.75 14.17
N VAL A 122 -9.00 -20.30 13.55
CA VAL A 122 -7.68 -19.68 13.45
C VAL A 122 -7.55 -19.06 12.05
N VAL A 123 -7.34 -17.76 11.99
CA VAL A 123 -7.11 -17.01 10.76
C VAL A 123 -5.68 -16.49 10.72
N ILE A 124 -4.98 -16.72 9.64
CA ILE A 124 -3.67 -16.10 9.36
C ILE A 124 -3.87 -15.19 8.16
N PHE A 125 -3.75 -13.88 8.37
CA PHE A 125 -3.79 -12.91 7.29
C PHE A 125 -2.37 -12.69 6.75
N PHE A 126 -2.09 -13.25 5.57
CA PHE A 126 -0.74 -13.46 5.04
C PHE A 126 -0.12 -12.23 4.36
N ASN A 127 -0.60 -11.03 4.63
CA ASN A 127 -0.10 -9.79 4.04
C ASN A 127 0.96 -9.15 4.94
N TYR A 128 2.16 -8.90 4.39
CA TYR A 128 3.23 -8.19 5.10
C TYR A 128 2.96 -6.70 5.23
N ARG A 129 2.43 -6.07 4.17
CA ARG A 129 2.04 -4.65 4.21
C ARG A 129 0.79 -4.50 5.06
N ASN A 130 0.80 -3.47 5.90
CA ASN A 130 -0.27 -3.22 6.86
C ASN A 130 -1.43 -2.40 6.30
N ASP A 131 -1.15 -1.43 5.39
CA ASP A 131 -2.10 -0.42 4.94
C ASP A 131 -3.40 -1.01 4.36
N ARG A 132 -3.30 -2.06 3.52
CA ARG A 132 -4.45 -2.70 2.87
C ARG A 132 -5.05 -3.88 3.65
N ALA A 133 -4.40 -4.32 4.72
CA ALA A 133 -4.91 -5.38 5.57
C ALA A 133 -5.78 -4.86 6.73
N LYS A 134 -5.70 -3.55 7.03
CA LYS A 134 -6.36 -2.92 8.18
C LYS A 134 -7.88 -3.08 8.16
N GLU A 135 -8.53 -2.69 7.06
CA GLU A 135 -9.99 -2.57 7.02
C GLU A 135 -10.70 -3.91 7.18
N LEU A 136 -10.21 -4.95 6.50
CA LEU A 136 -10.78 -6.29 6.67
C LEU A 136 -10.51 -6.85 8.07
N THR A 137 -9.34 -6.55 8.66
CA THR A 137 -9.05 -6.90 10.06
C THR A 137 -10.00 -6.20 11.02
N VAL A 138 -10.30 -4.92 10.78
CA VAL A 138 -11.26 -4.16 11.62
C VAL A 138 -12.61 -4.83 11.67
N VAL A 139 -13.20 -5.15 10.53
CA VAL A 139 -14.56 -5.72 10.49
C VAL A 139 -14.65 -7.17 10.98
N LEU A 140 -13.52 -7.91 10.93
CA LEU A 140 -13.50 -9.28 11.45
C LEU A 140 -13.23 -9.36 12.96
N THR A 141 -12.51 -8.36 13.54
CA THR A 141 -11.98 -8.50 14.90
C THR A 141 -12.13 -7.28 15.82
N GLN A 142 -12.29 -6.05 15.31
CA GLN A 142 -12.19 -4.84 16.12
C GLN A 142 -13.50 -4.10 16.30
N GLN A 143 -14.32 -3.98 15.24
CA GLN A 143 -15.49 -3.12 15.26
C GLN A 143 -16.65 -3.70 14.48
N ASP A 144 -17.80 -3.81 15.12
CA ASP A 144 -19.06 -4.11 14.46
C ASP A 144 -19.52 -2.91 13.61
N MET A 145 -20.05 -3.20 12.43
CA MET A 145 -20.65 -2.24 11.52
C MET A 145 -22.05 -2.74 11.09
N PRO A 146 -23.02 -2.74 12.02
CA PRO A 146 -24.35 -3.33 11.79
C PRO A 146 -25.12 -2.65 10.65
N GLU A 147 -24.90 -1.34 10.43
CA GLU A 147 -25.48 -0.58 9.32
C GLU A 147 -24.99 -1.08 7.95
N ALA A 148 -23.79 -1.66 7.91
CA ALA A 148 -23.21 -2.30 6.73
C ALA A 148 -23.38 -3.83 6.76
N GLY A 149 -24.04 -4.40 7.77
CA GLY A 149 -24.24 -5.84 7.92
C GLY A 149 -22.94 -6.62 8.18
N MET A 150 -21.95 -6.01 8.82
CA MET A 150 -20.70 -6.64 9.19
C MET A 150 -20.56 -6.68 10.72
N HIS A 151 -20.18 -7.85 11.24
CA HIS A 151 -20.00 -8.08 12.67
C HIS A 151 -18.66 -8.77 12.93
N THR A 152 -18.01 -8.41 14.02
CA THR A 152 -16.81 -9.10 14.49
C THR A 152 -17.14 -10.55 14.87
N ILE A 153 -16.19 -11.45 14.67
CA ILE A 153 -16.36 -12.87 14.93
C ILE A 153 -15.81 -13.19 16.32
N PRO A 154 -16.66 -13.57 17.30
CA PRO A 154 -16.22 -13.87 18.65
C PRO A 154 -15.23 -15.06 18.69
N GLY A 155 -14.24 -15.00 19.57
CA GLY A 155 -13.32 -16.11 19.79
C GLY A 155 -12.36 -16.41 18.65
N LEU A 156 -12.34 -15.59 17.60
CA LEU A 156 -11.43 -15.75 16.47
C LEU A 156 -9.97 -15.62 16.90
N GLN A 157 -9.15 -16.62 16.58
CA GLN A 157 -7.71 -16.56 16.80
C GLN A 157 -7.05 -15.95 15.57
N TYR A 158 -6.91 -14.63 15.57
CA TYR A 158 -6.49 -13.87 14.39
C TYR A 158 -5.01 -13.50 14.44
N TYR A 159 -4.27 -13.93 13.42
CA TYR A 159 -2.84 -13.72 13.28
C TYR A 159 -2.56 -12.77 12.12
N CYS A 160 -1.98 -11.61 12.43
CA CYS A 160 -1.42 -10.67 11.45
C CYS A 160 0.02 -11.04 11.14
N MET A 161 0.44 -10.98 9.89
CA MET A 161 1.85 -11.19 9.54
C MET A 161 2.76 -10.16 10.21
N THR A 162 2.32 -8.90 10.22
CA THR A 162 3.03 -7.77 10.84
C THR A 162 2.03 -6.93 11.66
N PRO A 163 2.46 -6.00 12.51
CA PRO A 163 1.56 -5.07 13.17
C PRO A 163 0.79 -4.23 12.12
N TYR A 164 -0.51 -4.48 11.98
CA TYR A 164 -1.34 -3.71 11.03
C TYR A 164 -1.76 -2.38 11.60
N ASP A 165 -2.07 -2.33 12.90
CA ASP A 165 -2.37 -1.11 13.63
C ASP A 165 -2.05 -1.30 15.12
N ALA A 166 -1.40 -0.32 15.73
CA ALA A 166 -1.03 -0.38 17.14
C ALA A 166 -2.24 -0.35 18.10
N SER A 167 -3.40 0.09 17.63
CA SER A 167 -4.64 0.13 18.41
C SER A 167 -5.39 -1.20 18.45
N PHE A 168 -5.06 -2.15 17.57
CA PHE A 168 -5.77 -3.43 17.47
C PHE A 168 -5.59 -4.27 18.73
N LYS A 169 -6.69 -4.85 19.20
CA LYS A 169 -6.73 -5.69 20.40
C LYS A 169 -7.11 -7.12 20.03
N GLY A 170 -6.58 -8.08 20.80
CA GLY A 170 -6.94 -9.49 20.64
C GLY A 170 -6.43 -10.15 19.35
N VAL A 171 -5.55 -9.50 18.59
CA VAL A 171 -4.85 -10.09 17.46
C VAL A 171 -3.44 -10.51 17.85
N HIS A 172 -2.92 -11.53 17.19
CA HIS A 172 -1.55 -12.00 17.34
C HIS A 172 -0.69 -11.50 16.19
N ILE A 173 0.58 -11.19 16.45
CA ILE A 173 1.54 -10.73 15.44
C ILE A 173 2.59 -11.82 15.27
N LEU A 174 2.80 -12.27 14.03
CA LEU A 174 3.78 -13.31 13.72
C LEU A 174 5.20 -12.75 13.61
N PHE A 175 5.34 -11.60 12.95
CA PHE A 175 6.61 -10.91 12.78
C PHE A 175 6.46 -9.48 13.25
N ASP A 176 7.01 -9.21 14.41
CA ASP A 176 7.06 -7.84 14.90
C ASP A 176 8.05 -7.02 14.07
N LYS A 177 7.71 -5.77 13.80
CA LYS A 177 8.63 -4.83 13.15
C LYS A 177 9.33 -4.03 14.23
N GLU A 178 10.65 -4.14 14.25
CA GLU A 178 11.42 -3.13 14.94
C GLU A 178 11.25 -1.80 14.20
N ASN A 179 10.85 -0.76 14.92
CA ASN A 179 10.83 0.58 14.36
C ASN A 179 12.25 0.99 13.99
N VAL A 180 12.41 1.57 12.82
CA VAL A 180 13.71 2.12 12.41
C VAL A 180 13.97 3.38 13.23
N ALA A 181 15.04 3.36 14.02
CA ALA A 181 15.47 4.51 14.81
C ALA A 181 16.22 5.55 13.96
N ASN A 182 16.24 6.78 14.43
CA ASN A 182 16.92 7.89 13.77
C ASN A 182 16.50 8.11 12.30
N THR A 183 15.20 7.92 12.02
CA THR A 183 14.65 8.36 10.73
C THR A 183 14.83 9.87 10.57
N LEU A 184 14.74 10.37 9.33
CA LEU A 184 14.89 11.81 9.08
C LEU A 184 13.93 12.63 9.96
N GLY A 185 12.63 12.25 10.03
CA GLY A 185 11.64 12.91 10.85
C GLY A 185 11.96 12.88 12.35
N GLU A 186 12.40 11.73 12.86
CA GLU A 186 12.83 11.60 14.27
C GLU A 186 14.03 12.48 14.58
N TYR A 187 15.04 12.48 13.72
CA TYR A 187 16.26 13.26 13.91
C TYR A 187 15.99 14.76 13.89
N LEU A 188 15.17 15.24 12.94
CA LEU A 188 14.77 16.65 12.87
C LEU A 188 13.98 17.08 14.12
N SER A 189 13.05 16.24 14.56
CA SER A 189 12.29 16.47 15.81
C SER A 189 13.21 16.57 17.02
N ALA A 190 14.20 15.65 17.15
CA ALA A 190 15.19 15.68 18.23
C ALA A 190 16.06 16.96 18.22
N LYS A 191 16.25 17.56 17.03
CA LYS A 191 16.92 18.89 16.88
C LYS A 191 15.98 20.07 17.13
N GLY A 192 14.71 19.80 17.47
CA GLY A 192 13.69 20.82 17.72
C GLY A 192 13.18 21.52 16.46
N MET A 193 13.40 20.94 15.29
CA MET A 193 12.96 21.48 14.00
C MET A 193 11.51 21.15 13.72
N SER A 194 10.83 22.07 13.05
CA SER A 194 9.43 21.92 12.62
C SER A 194 9.36 21.27 11.26
N GLN A 195 8.40 20.35 11.09
CA GLN A 195 8.26 19.61 9.85
C GLN A 195 6.80 19.45 9.43
N LEU A 196 6.56 19.42 8.12
CA LEU A 196 5.26 19.18 7.52
C LEU A 196 5.33 17.95 6.60
N HIS A 197 4.40 17.03 6.81
CA HIS A 197 4.19 15.87 5.95
C HIS A 197 2.83 15.98 5.26
N ILE A 198 2.80 16.01 3.93
CA ILE A 198 1.59 16.22 3.16
C ILE A 198 1.48 15.26 1.99
N ALA A 199 0.32 14.64 1.84
CA ALA A 199 -0.04 13.84 0.66
C ALA A 199 -1.56 13.65 0.57
N GLU A 200 -2.04 13.17 -0.57
CA GLU A 200 -3.39 12.62 -0.66
C GLU A 200 -3.47 11.19 -0.09
N THR A 201 -4.70 10.68 0.16
CA THR A 201 -4.96 9.41 0.88
C THR A 201 -4.07 8.26 0.41
N GLU A 202 -3.93 8.06 -0.89
CA GLU A 202 -3.18 6.93 -1.46
C GLU A 202 -1.69 6.93 -1.10
N LYS A 203 -1.12 8.09 -0.81
CA LYS A 203 0.30 8.25 -0.47
C LYS A 203 0.55 8.84 0.93
N TYR A 204 -0.51 9.02 1.72
CA TYR A 204 -0.37 9.60 3.06
C TYR A 204 0.49 8.71 3.99
N ALA A 205 0.27 7.40 3.98
CA ALA A 205 1.09 6.48 4.76
C ALA A 205 2.58 6.49 4.35
N HIS A 206 2.87 6.81 3.08
CA HIS A 206 4.24 6.86 2.58
C HIS A 206 5.04 8.02 3.16
N VAL A 207 4.39 9.18 3.33
CA VAL A 207 5.03 10.37 3.94
C VAL A 207 4.86 10.43 5.47
N THR A 208 4.13 9.50 6.09
CA THR A 208 3.92 9.46 7.54
C THR A 208 4.45 8.17 8.15
N PHE A 209 3.66 7.11 8.17
CA PHE A 209 4.00 5.84 8.80
C PHE A 209 5.32 5.24 8.28
N PHE A 210 5.46 5.10 6.95
CA PHE A 210 6.67 4.51 6.36
C PHE A 210 7.86 5.45 6.46
N PHE A 211 7.68 6.74 6.21
CA PHE A 211 8.73 7.75 6.34
C PHE A 211 9.27 7.82 7.78
N ASN A 212 8.42 7.62 8.77
CA ASN A 212 8.76 7.61 10.19
C ASN A 212 9.19 6.22 10.70
N GLY A 213 9.60 5.30 9.81
CA GLY A 213 10.16 4.00 10.18
C GLY A 213 9.17 3.02 10.81
N GLY A 214 7.87 3.18 10.54
CA GLY A 214 6.79 2.34 11.07
C GLY A 214 6.05 2.94 12.27
N ARG A 215 6.29 4.21 12.58
CA ARG A 215 5.63 4.93 13.66
C ARG A 215 4.37 5.64 13.19
N GLU A 216 3.22 5.32 13.79
CA GLU A 216 1.93 5.97 13.49
C GLU A 216 1.82 7.39 14.09
N THR A 217 2.26 7.55 15.33
CA THR A 217 2.18 8.83 16.05
C THR A 217 3.17 9.84 15.48
N PRO A 218 2.77 11.09 15.19
CA PRO A 218 3.68 12.14 14.80
C PRO A 218 4.82 12.31 15.81
N PHE A 219 5.97 12.73 15.34
CA PHE A 219 7.03 13.23 16.21
C PHE A 219 6.68 14.64 16.75
N ASP A 220 7.40 15.09 17.75
CA ASP A 220 7.23 16.46 18.22
C ASP A 220 7.53 17.45 17.10
N LYS A 221 6.70 18.51 16.95
CA LYS A 221 6.75 19.50 15.86
C LYS A 221 6.54 18.94 14.45
N GLU A 222 5.95 17.76 14.31
CA GLU A 222 5.52 17.19 13.03
C GLU A 222 4.03 17.49 12.81
N ASP A 223 3.74 18.37 11.87
CA ASP A 223 2.40 18.62 11.37
C ASP A 223 2.11 17.70 10.16
N ARG A 224 0.86 17.29 10.01
CA ARG A 224 0.41 16.41 8.91
C ARG A 224 -0.81 17.00 8.21
N ILE A 225 -0.78 16.99 6.88
CA ILE A 225 -1.93 17.37 6.06
C ILE A 225 -2.32 16.19 5.18
N LEU A 226 -3.53 15.66 5.40
CA LEU A 226 -4.16 14.66 4.55
C LEU A 226 -5.13 15.36 3.60
N VAL A 227 -4.99 15.11 2.31
CA VAL A 227 -5.96 15.48 1.28
C VAL A 227 -6.70 14.23 0.83
N PRO A 228 -8.04 14.20 0.83
CA PRO A 228 -8.77 13.03 0.36
C PRO A 228 -8.50 12.76 -1.13
N SER A 229 -8.19 11.51 -1.49
CA SER A 229 -8.14 11.09 -2.88
C SER A 229 -9.53 11.08 -3.51
N PRO A 230 -9.66 11.28 -4.82
CA PRO A 230 -10.96 11.30 -5.48
C PRO A 230 -11.64 9.92 -5.43
N LYS A 231 -12.95 9.89 -5.16
CA LYS A 231 -13.74 8.66 -5.07
C LYS A 231 -14.17 8.19 -6.46
N VAL A 232 -13.22 7.73 -7.26
CA VAL A 232 -13.44 7.12 -8.59
C VAL A 232 -13.14 5.62 -8.53
N ALA A 233 -13.59 4.86 -9.51
CA ALA A 233 -13.33 3.42 -9.55
C ALA A 233 -11.84 3.16 -9.82
N THR A 234 -11.31 3.83 -10.84
CA THR A 234 -9.89 3.80 -11.23
C THR A 234 -9.43 5.23 -11.54
N TYR A 235 -8.14 5.51 -11.36
CA TYR A 235 -7.63 6.88 -11.44
C TYR A 235 -7.40 7.39 -12.86
N ASP A 236 -7.54 6.56 -13.89
CA ASP A 236 -7.64 7.01 -15.29
C ASP A 236 -8.87 7.88 -15.54
N LEU A 237 -9.94 7.70 -14.75
CA LEU A 237 -11.15 8.53 -14.80
C LEU A 237 -10.93 9.94 -14.24
N LYS A 238 -9.87 10.15 -13.47
CA LYS A 238 -9.47 11.44 -12.91
C LYS A 238 -7.94 11.49 -12.72
N PRO A 239 -7.16 11.64 -13.82
CA PRO A 239 -5.70 11.55 -13.77
C PRO A 239 -5.01 12.61 -12.92
N GLU A 240 -5.59 13.79 -12.78
CA GLU A 240 -5.09 14.84 -11.90
C GLU A 240 -5.24 14.49 -10.40
N MET A 241 -6.06 13.49 -10.07
CA MET A 241 -6.34 13.05 -8.71
C MET A 241 -6.63 14.24 -7.80
N SER A 242 -5.92 14.38 -6.67
CA SER A 242 -6.01 15.54 -5.77
C SER A 242 -4.76 16.43 -5.81
N ALA A 243 -3.92 16.32 -6.85
CA ALA A 243 -2.63 17.00 -6.93
C ALA A 243 -2.75 18.53 -6.76
N TYR A 244 -3.76 19.15 -7.39
CA TYR A 244 -3.97 20.61 -7.29
C TYR A 244 -4.33 21.04 -5.86
N GLU A 245 -5.16 20.27 -5.12
CA GLU A 245 -5.49 20.57 -3.73
C GLU A 245 -4.28 20.36 -2.81
N VAL A 246 -3.49 19.30 -3.04
CA VAL A 246 -2.22 19.09 -2.33
C VAL A 246 -1.29 20.26 -2.57
N LYS A 247 -1.12 20.69 -3.83
CA LYS A 247 -0.29 21.84 -4.21
C LYS A 247 -0.76 23.14 -3.54
N ASP A 248 -2.06 23.43 -3.55
CA ASP A 248 -2.60 24.66 -2.98
C ASP A 248 -2.34 24.74 -1.46
N LYS A 249 -2.56 23.64 -0.72
CA LYS A 249 -2.27 23.56 0.71
C LYS A 249 -0.77 23.63 0.99
N LEU A 250 0.03 22.99 0.16
CA LEU A 250 1.49 23.03 0.30
C LEU A 250 2.05 24.43 0.05
N VAL A 251 1.62 25.12 -1.00
CA VAL A 251 2.03 26.50 -1.29
C VAL A 251 1.61 27.45 -0.16
N ALA A 252 0.41 27.27 0.39
CA ALA A 252 -0.03 28.05 1.56
C ALA A 252 0.91 27.83 2.77
N ALA A 253 1.25 26.57 3.07
CA ALA A 253 2.14 26.22 4.17
C ALA A 253 3.58 26.73 3.96
N ILE A 254 4.10 26.70 2.73
CA ILE A 254 5.40 27.28 2.37
C ILE A 254 5.38 28.80 2.61
N ASN A 255 4.33 29.49 2.19
CA ASN A 255 4.19 30.94 2.34
C ASN A 255 4.04 31.38 3.81
N GLU A 256 3.59 30.50 4.71
CA GLU A 256 3.61 30.75 6.15
C GLU A 256 5.04 30.78 6.72
N ASN A 257 6.00 30.19 6.01
CA ASN A 257 7.43 30.11 6.37
C ASN A 257 7.65 29.61 7.81
N LYS A 258 6.87 28.59 8.19
CA LYS A 258 6.82 28.02 9.55
C LYS A 258 7.70 26.80 9.72
N TYR A 259 7.92 26.04 8.63
CA TYR A 259 8.54 24.73 8.68
C TYR A 259 10.00 24.78 8.25
N ASP A 260 10.85 24.06 8.98
CA ASP A 260 12.25 23.85 8.63
C ASP A 260 12.42 22.76 7.55
N PHE A 261 11.49 21.80 7.52
CA PHE A 261 11.46 20.69 6.56
C PHE A 261 10.03 20.41 6.10
N ILE A 262 9.89 20.12 4.82
CA ILE A 262 8.59 19.73 4.22
C ILE A 262 8.81 18.53 3.33
N VAL A 263 7.97 17.49 3.49
CA VAL A 263 7.90 16.34 2.58
C VAL A 263 6.51 16.24 1.96
N VAL A 264 6.47 16.11 0.64
CA VAL A 264 5.25 15.90 -0.14
C VAL A 264 5.41 14.69 -1.04
N ASN A 265 4.32 13.93 -1.25
CA ASN A 265 4.25 12.91 -2.29
C ASN A 265 3.04 13.18 -3.17
N PHE A 266 3.27 13.32 -4.49
CA PHE A 266 2.23 13.37 -5.50
C PHE A 266 1.97 11.95 -6.01
N ALA A 267 0.77 11.45 -5.79
CA ALA A 267 0.40 10.06 -6.06
C ALA A 267 0.24 9.70 -7.54
N ASN A 268 0.10 10.69 -8.40
CA ASN A 268 -0.43 10.55 -9.76
C ASN A 268 0.38 9.60 -10.64
N GLY A 269 1.72 9.75 -10.70
CA GLY A 269 2.59 8.94 -11.56
C GLY A 269 2.45 7.45 -11.29
N ASP A 270 2.38 7.07 -10.02
CA ASP A 270 2.21 5.70 -9.58
C ASP A 270 0.76 5.22 -9.75
N MET A 271 -0.20 5.93 -9.15
CA MET A 271 -1.58 5.47 -9.07
C MET A 271 -2.28 5.41 -10.44
N VAL A 272 -2.01 6.38 -11.32
CA VAL A 272 -2.52 6.35 -12.70
C VAL A 272 -1.70 5.40 -13.56
N GLY A 273 -0.39 5.27 -13.29
CA GLY A 273 0.48 4.29 -13.93
C GLY A 273 -0.04 2.87 -13.83
N HIS A 274 -0.53 2.47 -12.67
CA HIS A 274 -1.15 1.17 -12.43
C HIS A 274 -2.39 0.87 -13.29
N THR A 275 -3.00 1.87 -13.92
CA THR A 275 -4.14 1.66 -14.82
C THR A 275 -3.71 1.16 -16.21
N GLY A 276 -2.46 1.39 -16.59
CA GLY A 276 -1.92 1.03 -17.90
C GLY A 276 -2.53 1.84 -19.08
N ILE A 277 -3.28 2.92 -18.79
CA ILE A 277 -3.92 3.75 -19.80
C ILE A 277 -3.00 4.94 -20.12
N TYR A 278 -2.26 4.84 -21.23
CA TYR A 278 -1.19 5.77 -21.58
C TYR A 278 -1.63 7.25 -21.60
N GLU A 279 -2.76 7.57 -22.22
CA GLU A 279 -3.29 8.94 -22.29
C GLU A 279 -3.64 9.51 -20.90
N ALA A 280 -4.07 8.67 -19.98
CA ALA A 280 -4.32 9.08 -18.60
C ALA A 280 -3.01 9.31 -17.83
N ILE A 281 -2.02 8.46 -18.06
CA ILE A 281 -0.67 8.59 -17.46
C ILE A 281 -0.03 9.91 -17.91
N GLU A 282 -0.11 10.25 -19.20
CA GLU A 282 0.39 11.53 -19.73
C GLU A 282 -0.27 12.72 -19.02
N LYS A 283 -1.59 12.72 -18.89
CA LYS A 283 -2.34 13.78 -18.17
C LYS A 283 -1.93 13.87 -16.70
N ALA A 284 -1.70 12.73 -16.05
CA ALA A 284 -1.26 12.68 -14.67
C ALA A 284 0.12 13.33 -14.49
N VAL A 285 1.07 13.01 -15.36
CA VAL A 285 2.42 13.61 -15.32
C VAL A 285 2.38 15.10 -15.59
N VAL A 286 1.59 15.56 -16.58
CA VAL A 286 1.41 17.00 -16.87
C VAL A 286 0.82 17.73 -15.65
N ALA A 287 -0.15 17.14 -14.96
CA ALA A 287 -0.74 17.76 -13.77
C ALA A 287 0.30 17.89 -12.65
N VAL A 288 1.12 16.86 -12.42
CA VAL A 288 2.20 16.90 -11.41
C VAL A 288 3.26 17.96 -11.78
N ASP A 289 3.67 18.03 -13.06
CA ASP A 289 4.66 19.02 -13.52
C ASP A 289 4.16 20.45 -13.24
N ALA A 290 2.90 20.74 -13.56
CA ALA A 290 2.29 22.04 -13.26
C ALA A 290 2.26 22.33 -11.74
N CYS A 291 1.92 21.34 -10.92
CA CYS A 291 1.91 21.49 -9.48
C CYS A 291 3.32 21.72 -8.90
N VAL A 292 4.30 20.94 -9.37
CA VAL A 292 5.70 21.08 -8.95
C VAL A 292 6.25 22.46 -9.31
N LYS A 293 5.93 22.98 -10.48
CA LYS A 293 6.31 24.35 -10.88
C LYS A 293 5.86 25.37 -9.81
N ASP A 294 4.56 25.38 -9.48
CA ASP A 294 4.01 26.35 -8.52
C ASP A 294 4.65 26.18 -7.13
N VAL A 295 4.88 24.92 -6.68
CA VAL A 295 5.53 24.62 -5.41
C VAL A 295 6.98 25.15 -5.39
N ILE A 296 7.74 24.95 -6.45
CA ILE A 296 9.13 25.40 -6.53
C ILE A 296 9.21 26.92 -6.61
N GLU A 297 8.28 27.58 -7.30
CA GLU A 297 8.21 29.03 -7.31
C GLU A 297 7.93 29.61 -5.91
N ALA A 298 7.00 29.00 -5.16
CA ALA A 298 6.72 29.40 -3.79
C ALA A 298 7.92 29.10 -2.85
N ALA A 299 8.55 27.95 -2.99
CA ALA A 299 9.73 27.54 -2.20
C ALA A 299 10.87 28.55 -2.38
N LYS A 300 11.20 28.90 -3.60
CA LYS A 300 12.23 29.90 -3.91
C LYS A 300 11.90 31.28 -3.33
N ALA A 301 10.64 31.70 -3.36
CA ALA A 301 10.22 32.98 -2.81
C ALA A 301 10.37 33.07 -1.29
N GLN A 302 10.49 31.93 -0.61
CA GLN A 302 10.66 31.81 0.84
C GLN A 302 12.05 31.26 1.23
N ASP A 303 13.02 31.31 0.31
CA ASP A 303 14.41 30.84 0.51
C ASP A 303 14.54 29.35 0.86
N TYR A 304 13.57 28.50 0.45
CA TYR A 304 13.70 27.07 0.54
C TYR A 304 14.52 26.51 -0.62
N GLU A 305 15.35 25.53 -0.32
CA GLU A 305 15.92 24.63 -1.31
C GLU A 305 15.09 23.35 -1.43
N ALA A 306 15.10 22.70 -2.59
CA ALA A 306 14.26 21.52 -2.81
C ALA A 306 15.01 20.39 -3.50
N ILE A 307 14.69 19.14 -3.11
CA ILE A 307 15.07 17.93 -3.83
C ILE A 307 13.80 17.33 -4.44
N ILE A 308 13.79 17.13 -5.75
CA ILE A 308 12.72 16.49 -6.49
C ILE A 308 13.22 15.10 -6.89
N ILE A 309 12.51 14.06 -6.42
CA ILE A 309 12.82 12.65 -6.72
C ILE A 309 11.54 11.87 -7.00
N ALA A 310 11.70 10.60 -7.41
CA ALA A 310 10.68 9.58 -7.28
C ALA A 310 11.20 8.44 -6.40
N ASP A 311 10.31 7.71 -5.74
CA ASP A 311 10.63 6.55 -4.91
C ASP A 311 10.86 5.28 -5.75
N HIS A 312 10.23 5.19 -6.92
CA HIS A 312 10.39 4.13 -7.93
C HIS A 312 9.86 4.63 -9.28
N GLY A 313 10.09 3.86 -10.33
CA GLY A 313 9.47 4.08 -11.64
C GLY A 313 8.13 3.36 -11.76
N ASN A 314 7.23 3.90 -12.57
CA ASN A 314 5.94 3.34 -12.99
C ASN A 314 5.50 4.01 -14.30
N ALA A 315 5.09 5.28 -14.24
CA ALA A 315 4.65 6.06 -15.41
C ALA A 315 5.70 6.18 -16.53
N ASP A 316 6.96 5.99 -16.21
CA ASP A 316 8.07 5.99 -17.17
C ASP A 316 8.12 4.74 -18.07
N HIS A 317 7.39 3.68 -17.71
CA HIS A 317 7.31 2.42 -18.44
C HIS A 317 5.85 1.93 -18.53
N ALA A 318 5.02 2.70 -19.19
CA ALA A 318 3.58 2.47 -19.29
C ALA A 318 3.18 1.34 -20.27
N LEU A 319 4.07 0.99 -21.21
CA LEU A 319 3.84 -0.03 -22.22
C LEU A 319 4.99 -1.04 -22.26
N ASN A 320 4.67 -2.31 -22.38
CA ASN A 320 5.61 -3.39 -22.68
C ASN A 320 6.13 -3.29 -24.13
N GLU A 321 7.21 -4.02 -24.47
CA GLU A 321 7.79 -4.03 -25.81
C GLU A 321 6.80 -4.48 -26.91
N ASP A 322 5.81 -5.29 -26.55
CA ASP A 322 4.74 -5.76 -27.45
C ASP A 322 3.56 -4.80 -27.56
N GLY A 323 3.64 -3.63 -26.90
CA GLY A 323 2.60 -2.59 -26.89
C GLY A 323 1.44 -2.86 -25.92
N THR A 324 1.51 -3.92 -25.12
CA THR A 324 0.52 -4.15 -24.06
C THR A 324 0.77 -3.22 -22.87
N PRO A 325 -0.28 -2.86 -22.10
CA PRO A 325 -0.12 -2.06 -20.88
C PRO A 325 0.81 -2.71 -19.86
N ASN A 326 1.76 -1.93 -19.33
CA ASN A 326 2.52 -2.29 -18.14
C ASN A 326 1.93 -1.55 -16.94
N THR A 327 1.49 -2.28 -15.94
CA THR A 327 0.90 -1.74 -14.72
C THR A 327 1.82 -1.87 -13.50
N ALA A 328 2.97 -2.53 -13.65
CA ALA A 328 3.92 -2.77 -12.57
C ALA A 328 4.93 -1.63 -12.43
N HIS A 329 5.58 -1.58 -11.27
CA HIS A 329 6.71 -0.68 -11.05
C HIS A 329 7.88 -1.05 -11.96
N SER A 330 8.58 -0.05 -12.50
CA SER A 330 9.81 -0.26 -13.26
C SER A 330 11.03 -0.23 -12.35
N LEU A 331 12.12 -0.85 -12.81
CA LEU A 331 13.44 -0.76 -12.17
C LEU A 331 14.32 0.33 -12.80
N ASN A 332 13.75 1.21 -13.60
CA ASN A 332 14.48 2.30 -14.22
C ASN A 332 15.02 3.28 -13.15
N PRO A 333 16.17 3.87 -13.39
CA PRO A 333 16.68 4.95 -12.53
C PRO A 333 15.68 6.12 -12.50
N VAL A 334 15.41 6.62 -11.31
CA VAL A 334 14.54 7.77 -11.11
C VAL A 334 15.32 9.08 -11.14
N PRO A 335 14.72 10.21 -11.53
CA PRO A 335 15.38 11.51 -11.50
C PRO A 335 15.69 11.95 -10.06
N CYS A 336 16.79 12.68 -9.89
CA CYS A 336 17.11 13.41 -8.68
C CYS A 336 17.56 14.82 -9.06
N VAL A 337 16.73 15.82 -8.73
CA VAL A 337 16.99 17.22 -9.08
C VAL A 337 17.11 18.04 -7.81
N TYR A 338 18.22 18.73 -7.64
CA TYR A 338 18.43 19.69 -6.56
C TYR A 338 18.18 21.11 -7.05
N VAL A 339 17.23 21.78 -6.43
CA VAL A 339 16.84 23.17 -6.74
C VAL A 339 17.45 24.08 -5.69
N THR A 340 18.41 24.87 -6.10
CA THR A 340 19.20 25.79 -5.25
C THR A 340 19.65 27.02 -6.03
N GLU A 341 19.91 28.11 -5.35
CA GLU A 341 20.60 29.29 -5.91
C GLU A 341 22.12 29.08 -6.08
N ASN A 342 22.68 28.04 -5.45
CA ASN A 342 24.09 27.70 -5.58
C ASN A 342 24.39 27.08 -6.95
N LYS A 343 24.78 27.89 -7.92
CA LYS A 343 25.13 27.45 -9.28
C LYS A 343 26.34 26.51 -9.38
N ALA A 344 27.14 26.39 -8.33
CA ALA A 344 28.28 25.49 -8.27
C ALA A 344 27.89 24.09 -7.76
N ALA A 345 26.72 23.93 -7.17
CA ALA A 345 26.27 22.64 -6.67
C ALA A 345 26.09 21.63 -7.80
N LYS A 346 26.58 20.41 -7.56
CA LYS A 346 26.43 19.26 -8.46
C LYS A 346 25.81 18.11 -7.69
N VAL A 347 24.88 17.40 -8.36
CA VAL A 347 24.26 16.19 -7.82
C VAL A 347 24.91 14.98 -8.47
N GLU A 348 25.33 14.03 -7.66
CA GLU A 348 25.84 12.73 -8.11
C GLU A 348 24.73 11.68 -8.13
N ASN A 349 24.92 10.62 -8.92
CA ASN A 349 24.04 9.46 -8.90
C ASN A 349 24.20 8.69 -7.57
N GLY A 350 23.11 8.12 -7.09
CA GLY A 350 23.11 7.35 -5.85
C GLY A 350 21.89 6.48 -5.67
N ARG A 351 21.57 6.19 -4.43
CA ARG A 351 20.42 5.36 -4.00
C ARG A 351 19.43 6.22 -3.22
N LEU A 352 18.21 5.72 -3.02
CA LEU A 352 17.22 6.38 -2.16
C LEU A 352 17.73 6.55 -0.71
N ALA A 353 18.56 5.63 -0.22
CA ALA A 353 19.21 5.73 1.08
C ALA A 353 20.12 6.97 1.23
N ASP A 354 20.56 7.56 0.13
CA ASP A 354 21.46 8.71 0.11
C ASP A 354 20.70 10.06 0.26
N VAL A 355 19.39 10.05 0.12
CA VAL A 355 18.55 11.27 0.12
C VAL A 355 18.52 11.92 1.50
N ALA A 356 18.25 11.17 2.58
CA ALA A 356 18.20 11.70 3.93
C ALA A 356 19.55 12.30 4.39
N PRO A 357 20.72 11.60 4.23
CA PRO A 357 22.03 12.20 4.49
C PRO A 357 22.29 13.47 3.69
N THR A 358 21.83 13.51 2.43
CA THR A 358 21.97 14.69 1.57
C THR A 358 21.15 15.88 2.09
N ILE A 359 19.90 15.65 2.49
CA ILE A 359 19.05 16.67 3.10
C ILE A 359 19.69 17.22 4.37
N LEU A 360 20.14 16.35 5.28
CA LEU A 360 20.81 16.79 6.51
C LEU A 360 22.05 17.64 6.22
N LYS A 361 22.83 17.27 5.19
CA LYS A 361 23.99 18.06 4.79
C LYS A 361 23.61 19.45 4.26
N ILE A 362 22.54 19.54 3.45
CA ILE A 362 22.01 20.84 2.98
C ILE A 362 21.60 21.71 4.18
N MET A 363 20.93 21.10 5.16
CA MET A 363 20.49 21.79 6.39
C MET A 363 21.65 22.13 7.36
N GLY A 364 22.90 21.78 7.04
CA GLY A 364 24.06 22.01 7.91
C GLY A 364 24.09 21.13 9.14
N LEU A 365 23.39 20.00 9.12
CA LEU A 365 23.29 19.05 10.23
C LEU A 365 24.28 17.87 10.04
N GLU A 366 24.66 17.26 11.16
CA GLU A 366 25.43 16.03 11.17
C GLU A 366 24.55 14.84 10.73
N VAL A 367 25.11 13.91 9.97
CA VAL A 367 24.44 12.67 9.57
C VAL A 367 24.63 11.65 10.69
N PRO A 368 23.54 11.10 11.28
CA PRO A 368 23.66 10.08 12.31
C PRO A 368 24.25 8.77 11.76
N ALA A 369 24.92 8.00 12.62
CA ALA A 369 25.64 6.79 12.23
C ALA A 369 24.75 5.68 11.66
N GLU A 370 23.47 5.69 11.98
CA GLU A 370 22.45 4.76 11.46
C GLU A 370 22.10 5.01 9.99
N MET A 371 22.41 6.20 9.46
CA MET A 371 22.24 6.53 8.05
C MET A 371 23.54 6.18 7.30
N ASP A 372 23.56 5.03 6.64
CA ASP A 372 24.72 4.51 5.90
C ASP A 372 24.84 5.04 4.46
N GLY A 373 23.94 5.91 4.04
CA GLY A 373 23.92 6.54 2.73
C GLY A 373 25.02 7.61 2.57
N SER A 374 25.33 7.92 1.32
CA SER A 374 26.32 8.95 0.95
C SER A 374 25.63 10.28 0.68
N VAL A 375 26.35 11.39 0.88
CA VAL A 375 25.87 12.71 0.47
C VAL A 375 26.05 12.89 -1.04
N LEU A 376 24.96 13.17 -1.76
CA LEU A 376 24.93 13.28 -3.22
C LEU A 376 25.34 14.65 -3.76
N ILE A 377 25.49 15.67 -2.91
CA ILE A 377 25.78 17.05 -3.32
C ILE A 377 27.24 17.38 -3.04
N LYS A 378 27.88 17.98 -4.05
CA LYS A 378 29.25 18.51 -4.00
C LYS A 378 29.26 20.01 -4.29
#